data_a5557a3c2c23c7d51752c87e9310bae9
#
_entry.id   a5557a3c2c23c7d51752c87e9310bae9
#
_cell.length_a   1.000
_cell.length_b   1.000
_cell.length_c   1.000
_cell.angle_alpha   90.00
_cell.angle_beta   90.00
_cell.angle_gamma   90.00
#
_symmetry.space_group_name_H-M   'P 1'
#
loop_
_entity.id
_entity.type
_entity.pdbx_description
1 polymer ?
#
loop_
_entity_poly.entity_id
_entity_poly.type
_entity_poly.pdbx_seq_one_letter_code
_entity_poly.pdbx_strand_id
1 'polypeptide(L)'
;MRNLRGIIIAAVFVALTILLRLLGDRFNVLMGMAYPFASKTYMEIVGTWVGKFDFCLWQIILVVFCVAVVASIGLMILNRWNFFRWLGWVLAPVSIVAFLFTLVWGLNYFNKPIHESMKLEVPDWSVTDLREATDYYLEQANQYSVSVHRDDNGDVILKDLDTLNEILSHSYDNLVWEYSVFAGPRGPVKALGWGNLCSSLGCDGVTIGLTGEAAVNMNQYTATVPFTMCHEVAHLLAFAREDEANFAGFLACEYSDDMTFRYSGYLKAFLYCADTLYEVDVAQWEEVWEKASQELRHDAQAMNAELARWEGKTMETAGQIYDTYLVTYGKTEGVETYSDVTGLLVAWYIDQYRPDTEPETEPFDPTDYEEVFPTEPPQETTAPTEP
;
A
#
# COMPACT_ATOMS: atom_id res chain seq x y z
N MET A 1 17.17 30.87 -27.40
CA MET A 1 16.19 30.95 -26.31
C MET A 1 14.81 30.33 -26.65
N ARG A 2 14.22 30.56 -27.86
CA ARG A 2 12.87 30.02 -28.20
C ARG A 2 12.79 28.49 -28.21
N ASN A 3 13.88 27.78 -28.47
CA ASN A 3 13.95 26.30 -28.51
C ASN A 3 14.10 25.66 -27.13
N LEU A 4 14.44 26.42 -26.08
CA LEU A 4 14.69 25.91 -24.73
C LEU A 4 13.53 26.19 -23.72
N ARG A 5 12.45 26.85 -24.16
CA ARG A 5 11.36 27.26 -23.24
C ARG A 5 10.77 26.09 -22.45
N GLY A 6 10.48 24.98 -23.13
CA GLY A 6 9.93 23.79 -22.46
C GLY A 6 10.92 23.22 -21.43
N ILE A 7 12.22 23.15 -21.76
CA ILE A 7 13.26 22.67 -20.82
C ILE A 7 13.36 23.60 -19.61
N ILE A 8 13.29 24.95 -19.85
CA ILE A 8 13.34 25.93 -18.74
C ILE A 8 12.13 25.76 -17.84
N ILE A 9 10.90 25.57 -18.38
CA ILE A 9 9.71 25.32 -17.60
C ILE A 9 9.89 24.02 -16.77
N ALA A 10 10.32 22.94 -17.41
CA ALA A 10 10.57 21.68 -16.70
C ALA A 10 11.59 21.85 -15.56
N ALA A 11 12.71 22.50 -15.81
CA ALA A 11 13.73 22.74 -14.80
C ALA A 11 13.21 23.60 -13.62
N VAL A 12 12.39 24.61 -13.90
CA VAL A 12 11.76 25.44 -12.86
C VAL A 12 10.85 24.61 -11.97
N PHE A 13 9.95 23.78 -12.55
CA PHE A 13 9.04 22.97 -11.76
C PHE A 13 9.75 21.86 -10.99
N VAL A 14 10.80 21.25 -11.55
CA VAL A 14 11.67 20.31 -10.80
C VAL A 14 12.34 21.04 -9.62
N ALA A 15 12.90 22.23 -9.83
CA ALA A 15 13.51 23.01 -8.75
C ALA A 15 12.47 23.39 -7.66
N LEU A 16 11.25 23.75 -8.06
CA LEU A 16 10.14 24.04 -7.12
C LEU A 16 9.73 22.79 -6.34
N THR A 17 9.67 21.62 -6.97
CA THR A 17 9.39 20.34 -6.30
C THR A 17 10.45 20.04 -5.25
N ILE A 18 11.72 20.15 -5.61
CA ILE A 18 12.84 19.95 -4.67
C ILE A 18 12.75 20.95 -3.50
N LEU A 19 12.54 22.23 -3.81
CA LEU A 19 12.40 23.28 -2.78
C LEU A 19 11.24 22.96 -1.82
N LEU A 20 10.08 22.55 -2.35
CA LEU A 20 8.89 22.23 -1.57
C LEU A 20 9.18 21.06 -0.61
N ARG A 21 9.90 20.05 -1.07
CA ARG A 21 10.31 18.91 -0.22
C ARG A 21 11.33 19.32 0.84
N LEU A 22 12.32 20.12 0.49
CA LEU A 22 13.29 20.64 1.46
C LEU A 22 12.61 21.50 2.55
N LEU A 23 11.59 22.28 2.16
CA LEU A 23 10.77 23.03 3.12
C LEU A 23 9.93 22.09 3.99
N GLY A 24 9.33 21.03 3.40
CA GLY A 24 8.62 20.00 4.13
C GLY A 24 9.49 19.33 5.18
N ASP A 25 10.72 18.96 4.82
CA ASP A 25 11.69 18.38 5.73
C ASP A 25 12.12 19.36 6.83
N ARG A 26 12.41 20.58 6.47
CA ARG A 26 12.87 21.64 7.41
C ARG A 26 11.79 22.04 8.44
N PHE A 27 10.51 21.97 8.04
CA PHE A 27 9.36 22.36 8.83
C PHE A 27 8.43 21.18 9.09
N ASN A 28 8.98 19.96 9.26
CA ASN A 28 8.22 18.72 9.39
C ASN A 28 7.17 18.77 10.49
N VAL A 29 7.46 19.35 11.65
CA VAL A 29 6.49 19.51 12.76
C VAL A 29 5.28 20.33 12.32
N LEU A 30 5.49 21.47 11.64
CA LEU A 30 4.40 22.29 11.13
C LEU A 30 3.63 21.59 10.01
N MET A 31 4.35 20.90 9.14
CA MET A 31 3.74 20.09 8.07
C MET A 31 2.86 19.00 8.67
N GLY A 32 3.35 18.21 9.61
CA GLY A 32 2.59 17.16 10.27
C GLY A 32 1.33 17.64 11.02
N MET A 33 1.30 18.92 11.45
CA MET A 33 0.13 19.49 12.12
C MET A 33 -0.91 20.07 11.17
N ALA A 34 -0.50 20.72 10.09
CA ALA A 34 -1.40 21.52 9.25
C ALA A 34 -1.66 20.88 7.87
N TYR A 35 -0.68 20.20 7.30
CA TYR A 35 -0.80 19.71 5.94
C TYR A 35 -1.81 18.57 5.77
N PRO A 36 -1.95 17.57 6.69
CA PRO A 36 -2.97 16.53 6.55
C PRO A 36 -4.38 17.09 6.38
N PHE A 37 -4.71 18.17 7.10
CA PHE A 37 -6.01 18.82 6.95
C PHE A 37 -6.19 19.41 5.54
N ALA A 38 -5.17 20.10 5.02
CA ALA A 38 -5.23 20.69 3.68
C ALA A 38 -5.31 19.60 2.60
N SER A 39 -4.51 18.52 2.74
CA SER A 39 -4.51 17.38 1.83
C SER A 39 -5.87 16.66 1.84
N LYS A 40 -6.41 16.30 3.01
CA LYS A 40 -7.74 15.69 3.15
C LYS A 40 -8.84 16.57 2.55
N THR A 41 -8.81 17.88 2.80
CA THR A 41 -9.78 18.81 2.21
C THR A 41 -9.71 18.84 0.69
N TYR A 42 -8.49 18.84 0.13
CA TYR A 42 -8.29 18.76 -1.32
C TYR A 42 -8.87 17.44 -1.87
N MET A 43 -8.53 16.29 -1.23
CA MET A 43 -9.03 14.97 -1.63
C MET A 43 -10.55 14.90 -1.58
N GLU A 44 -11.18 15.48 -0.55
CA GLU A 44 -12.63 15.50 -0.42
C GLU A 44 -13.29 16.31 -1.55
N ILE A 45 -12.78 17.52 -1.82
CA ILE A 45 -13.33 18.39 -2.87
C ILE A 45 -13.16 17.73 -4.25
N VAL A 46 -11.96 17.31 -4.59
CA VAL A 46 -11.68 16.74 -5.92
C VAL A 46 -12.30 15.35 -6.05
N GLY A 47 -12.18 14.49 -5.02
CA GLY A 47 -12.75 13.15 -5.00
C GLY A 47 -14.28 13.15 -5.12
N THR A 48 -14.97 14.12 -4.51
CA THR A 48 -16.43 14.29 -4.66
C THR A 48 -16.83 14.59 -6.11
N TRP A 49 -16.02 15.36 -6.85
CA TRP A 49 -16.28 15.62 -8.26
C TRP A 49 -15.95 14.43 -9.14
N VAL A 50 -14.79 13.82 -8.92
CA VAL A 50 -14.30 12.70 -9.72
C VAL A 50 -15.04 11.41 -9.38
N GLY A 51 -15.50 11.25 -8.15
CA GLY A 51 -16.34 10.14 -7.70
C GLY A 51 -17.70 10.01 -8.40
N LYS A 52 -18.13 11.03 -9.18
CA LYS A 52 -19.34 10.95 -10.02
C LYS A 52 -19.17 10.10 -11.28
N PHE A 53 -17.94 9.74 -11.61
CA PHE A 53 -17.64 8.86 -12.74
C PHE A 53 -17.42 7.44 -12.22
N ASP A 54 -18.03 6.45 -12.85
CA ASP A 54 -17.90 5.03 -12.50
C ASP A 54 -16.56 4.42 -12.95
N PHE A 55 -15.73 5.17 -13.66
CA PHE A 55 -14.42 4.76 -14.14
C PHE A 55 -13.31 5.61 -13.54
N CYS A 56 -12.08 5.10 -13.54
CA CYS A 56 -10.90 5.80 -13.08
C CYS A 56 -10.51 6.90 -14.07
N LEU A 57 -10.72 8.17 -13.70
CA LEU A 57 -10.42 9.33 -14.56
C LEU A 57 -8.92 9.42 -14.86
N TRP A 58 -8.07 9.13 -13.86
CA TRP A 58 -6.62 9.15 -14.04
C TRP A 58 -6.15 8.19 -15.15
N GLN A 59 -6.78 7.02 -15.33
CA GLN A 59 -6.45 6.08 -16.40
C GLN A 59 -6.74 6.68 -17.78
N ILE A 60 -7.88 7.38 -17.92
CA ILE A 60 -8.19 8.09 -19.16
C ILE A 60 -7.18 9.20 -19.45
N ILE A 61 -6.83 9.99 -18.43
CA ILE A 61 -5.81 11.05 -18.54
C ILE A 61 -4.46 10.46 -18.99
N LEU A 62 -4.05 9.32 -18.39
CA LEU A 62 -2.81 8.63 -18.76
C LEU A 62 -2.83 8.17 -20.22
N VAL A 63 -3.93 7.55 -20.69
CA VAL A 63 -4.06 7.13 -22.08
C VAL A 63 -3.98 8.32 -23.03
N VAL A 64 -4.73 9.38 -22.75
CA VAL A 64 -4.73 10.61 -23.57
C VAL A 64 -3.33 11.20 -23.62
N PHE A 65 -2.60 11.23 -22.49
CA PHE A 65 -1.23 11.70 -22.45
C PHE A 65 -0.30 10.82 -23.29
N CYS A 66 -0.34 9.50 -23.16
CA CYS A 66 0.46 8.57 -23.96
C CYS A 66 0.20 8.72 -25.46
N VAL A 67 -1.08 8.79 -25.86
CA VAL A 67 -1.48 9.00 -27.26
C VAL A 67 -0.96 10.34 -27.77
N ALA A 68 -1.07 11.41 -26.98
CA ALA A 68 -0.54 12.73 -27.33
C ALA A 68 0.99 12.73 -27.51
N VAL A 69 1.72 12.01 -26.64
CA VAL A 69 3.19 11.87 -26.77
C VAL A 69 3.53 11.11 -28.06
N VAL A 70 2.88 9.98 -28.34
CA VAL A 70 3.12 9.19 -29.57
C VAL A 70 2.80 10.03 -30.81
N ALA A 71 1.65 10.71 -30.85
CA ALA A 71 1.28 11.60 -31.95
C ALA A 71 2.28 12.74 -32.13
N SER A 72 2.78 13.32 -31.02
CA SER A 72 3.79 14.39 -31.06
C SER A 72 5.14 13.94 -31.62
N ILE A 73 5.53 12.67 -31.44
CA ILE A 73 6.71 12.07 -32.08
C ILE A 73 6.53 12.08 -33.61
N GLY A 74 5.38 11.62 -34.09
CA GLY A 74 5.06 11.66 -35.52
C GLY A 74 5.13 13.09 -36.10
N LEU A 75 4.53 14.06 -35.40
CA LEU A 75 4.57 15.48 -35.81
C LEU A 75 6.00 16.06 -35.76
N MET A 76 6.80 15.67 -34.77
CA MET A 76 8.21 16.06 -34.67
C MET A 76 9.00 15.60 -35.89
N ILE A 77 8.81 14.34 -36.30
CA ILE A 77 9.51 13.76 -37.47
C ILE A 77 9.06 14.47 -38.76
N LEU A 78 7.76 14.56 -39.00
CA LEU A 78 7.16 15.16 -40.21
C LEU A 78 7.56 16.62 -40.39
N ASN A 79 7.54 17.40 -39.30
CA ASN A 79 7.86 18.84 -39.35
C ASN A 79 9.32 19.14 -39.06
N ARG A 80 10.19 18.13 -38.93
CA ARG A 80 11.63 18.26 -38.62
C ARG A 80 11.90 19.17 -37.41
N TRP A 81 11.08 19.00 -36.33
CA TRP A 81 11.30 19.80 -35.13
C TRP A 81 12.62 19.42 -34.47
N ASN A 82 13.26 20.40 -33.80
CA ASN A 82 14.44 20.12 -32.99
C ASN A 82 14.03 19.20 -31.79
N PHE A 83 14.79 18.09 -31.64
CA PHE A 83 14.53 17.08 -30.60
C PHE A 83 14.47 17.69 -29.18
N PHE A 84 15.45 18.55 -28.81
CA PHE A 84 15.46 19.15 -27.46
C PHE A 84 14.26 20.08 -27.23
N ARG A 85 13.79 20.77 -28.27
CA ARG A 85 12.56 21.55 -28.18
C ARG A 85 11.36 20.67 -27.93
N TRP A 86 11.22 19.57 -28.68
CA TRP A 86 10.13 18.60 -28.48
C TRP A 86 10.23 17.97 -27.10
N LEU A 87 11.38 17.44 -26.68
CA LEU A 87 11.61 16.84 -25.37
C LEU A 87 11.23 17.79 -24.23
N GLY A 88 11.63 19.07 -24.32
CA GLY A 88 11.25 20.04 -23.30
C GLY A 88 9.74 20.25 -23.19
N TRP A 89 8.98 20.18 -24.28
CA TRP A 89 7.53 20.29 -24.25
C TRP A 89 6.84 19.00 -23.77
N VAL A 90 7.50 17.84 -23.81
CA VAL A 90 7.03 16.61 -23.17
C VAL A 90 7.35 16.62 -21.68
N LEU A 91 8.55 17.05 -21.29
CA LEU A 91 8.98 17.09 -19.89
C LEU A 91 8.26 18.18 -19.06
N ALA A 92 7.87 19.29 -19.69
CA ALA A 92 7.20 20.38 -18.97
C ALA A 92 5.89 19.93 -18.28
N PRO A 93 4.91 19.29 -18.94
CA PRO A 93 3.71 18.82 -18.26
C PRO A 93 4.01 17.76 -17.19
N VAL A 94 4.97 16.85 -17.43
CA VAL A 94 5.39 15.84 -16.44
C VAL A 94 5.91 16.50 -15.16
N SER A 95 6.79 17.51 -15.30
CA SER A 95 7.34 18.23 -14.15
C SER A 95 6.28 19.06 -13.41
N ILE A 96 5.31 19.63 -14.13
CA ILE A 96 4.16 20.33 -13.53
C ILE A 96 3.31 19.35 -12.72
N VAL A 97 3.01 18.16 -13.27
CA VAL A 97 2.25 17.11 -12.59
C VAL A 97 2.98 16.64 -11.34
N ALA A 98 4.30 16.41 -11.41
CA ALA A 98 5.11 16.03 -10.25
C ALA A 98 5.10 17.11 -9.15
N PHE A 99 5.18 18.39 -9.53
CA PHE A 99 5.07 19.51 -8.58
C PHE A 99 3.68 19.55 -7.93
N LEU A 100 2.60 19.46 -8.72
CA LEU A 100 1.25 19.47 -8.21
C LEU A 100 0.98 18.27 -7.31
N PHE A 101 1.44 17.07 -7.69
CA PHE A 101 1.36 15.89 -6.84
C PHE A 101 2.04 16.13 -5.48
N THR A 102 3.27 16.63 -5.50
CA THR A 102 4.00 16.93 -4.25
C THR A 102 3.25 17.97 -3.42
N LEU A 103 2.69 19.00 -4.06
CA LEU A 103 1.97 20.10 -3.40
C LEU A 103 0.67 19.64 -2.74
N VAL A 104 -0.09 18.74 -3.37
CA VAL A 104 -1.43 18.38 -2.86
C VAL A 104 -1.45 17.08 -2.06
N TRP A 105 -0.45 16.20 -2.27
CA TRP A 105 -0.43 14.89 -1.59
C TRP A 105 0.96 14.46 -1.09
N GLY A 106 2.03 14.66 -1.86
CA GLY A 106 3.36 14.11 -1.58
C GLY A 106 4.00 14.61 -0.28
N LEU A 107 3.56 15.73 0.30
CA LEU A 107 4.04 16.18 1.60
C LEU A 107 3.45 15.40 2.78
N ASN A 108 2.48 14.49 2.56
CA ASN A 108 1.96 13.62 3.62
C ASN A 108 3.04 12.67 4.18
N TYR A 109 4.12 12.41 3.45
CA TYR A 109 5.28 11.69 3.98
C TYR A 109 5.98 12.39 5.16
N PHE A 110 5.66 13.65 5.45
CA PHE A 110 6.12 14.40 6.63
C PHE A 110 5.09 14.44 7.76
N ASN A 111 3.97 13.72 7.63
CA ASN A 111 2.96 13.64 8.67
C ASN A 111 3.52 12.93 9.91
N LYS A 112 2.88 13.19 11.04
CA LYS A 112 3.14 12.43 12.26
C LYS A 112 2.83 10.95 12.03
N PRO A 113 3.63 10.05 12.61
CA PRO A 113 3.32 8.63 12.60
C PRO A 113 1.90 8.33 13.13
N ILE A 114 1.26 7.30 12.54
CA ILE A 114 -0.11 6.92 12.89
C ILE A 114 -0.22 6.58 14.38
N HIS A 115 0.74 5.84 14.93
CA HIS A 115 0.75 5.45 16.33
C HIS A 115 0.79 6.66 17.28
N GLU A 116 1.58 7.71 16.98
CA GLU A 116 1.56 8.95 17.76
C GLU A 116 0.20 9.65 17.73
N SER A 117 -0.46 9.62 16.54
CA SER A 117 -1.76 10.25 16.34
C SER A 117 -2.89 9.50 17.06
N MET A 118 -2.76 8.18 17.21
CA MET A 118 -3.65 7.30 17.97
C MET A 118 -3.30 7.22 19.45
N LYS A 119 -2.11 7.69 19.84
CA LYS A 119 -1.50 7.49 21.17
C LYS A 119 -1.25 6.01 21.50
N LEU A 120 -0.99 5.22 20.48
CA LEU A 120 -0.57 3.84 20.61
C LEU A 120 0.92 3.81 20.95
N GLU A 121 1.29 3.20 22.07
CA GLU A 121 2.69 2.95 22.41
C GLU A 121 3.19 1.78 21.57
N VAL A 122 4.32 1.98 20.89
CA VAL A 122 4.98 0.93 20.12
C VAL A 122 6.24 0.54 20.89
N PRO A 123 6.17 -0.50 21.75
CA PRO A 123 7.34 -0.99 22.50
C PRO A 123 8.30 -1.74 21.57
N ASP A 124 9.53 -1.88 22.03
CA ASP A 124 10.41 -2.91 21.50
C ASP A 124 9.77 -4.28 21.80
N TRP A 125 9.48 -5.04 20.77
CA TRP A 125 8.81 -6.34 20.91
C TRP A 125 9.79 -7.50 20.76
N SER A 126 9.50 -8.60 21.45
CA SER A 126 10.26 -9.85 21.41
C SER A 126 9.67 -10.84 20.40
N VAL A 127 10.42 -11.91 20.08
CA VAL A 127 9.88 -13.04 19.28
C VAL A 127 8.66 -13.66 19.96
N THR A 128 8.63 -13.67 21.31
CA THR A 128 7.46 -14.14 22.06
C THR A 128 6.24 -13.25 21.80
N ASP A 129 6.39 -11.93 21.82
CA ASP A 129 5.30 -11.00 21.53
C ASP A 129 4.79 -11.16 20.10
N LEU A 130 5.69 -11.31 19.14
CA LEU A 130 5.35 -11.60 17.75
C LEU A 130 4.58 -12.91 17.62
N ARG A 131 5.06 -13.97 18.28
CA ARG A 131 4.40 -15.28 18.26
C ARG A 131 2.98 -15.21 18.81
N GLU A 132 2.78 -14.55 19.94
CA GLU A 132 1.48 -14.40 20.56
C GLU A 132 0.53 -13.55 19.71
N ALA A 133 1.02 -12.44 19.13
CA ALA A 133 0.26 -11.64 18.18
C ALA A 133 -0.14 -12.47 16.94
N THR A 134 0.79 -13.27 16.40
CA THR A 134 0.54 -14.13 15.24
C THR A 134 -0.52 -15.19 15.56
N ASP A 135 -0.43 -15.84 16.73
CA ASP A 135 -1.44 -16.81 17.21
C ASP A 135 -2.82 -16.13 17.34
N TYR A 136 -2.88 -14.92 17.90
CA TYR A 136 -4.12 -14.16 18.04
C TYR A 136 -4.75 -13.84 16.68
N TYR A 137 -3.98 -13.26 15.74
CA TYR A 137 -4.49 -12.93 14.42
C TYR A 137 -4.93 -14.17 13.64
N LEU A 138 -4.23 -15.31 13.81
CA LEU A 138 -4.64 -16.57 13.25
C LEU A 138 -5.98 -17.05 13.83
N GLU A 139 -6.17 -16.96 15.14
CA GLU A 139 -7.42 -17.37 15.81
C GLU A 139 -8.60 -16.55 15.27
N GLN A 140 -8.43 -15.22 15.17
CA GLN A 140 -9.46 -14.34 14.59
C GLN A 140 -9.71 -14.67 13.11
N ALA A 141 -8.66 -14.82 12.31
CA ALA A 141 -8.80 -15.18 10.90
C ALA A 141 -9.51 -16.55 10.73
N ASN A 142 -9.17 -17.56 11.54
CA ASN A 142 -9.85 -18.85 11.53
C ASN A 142 -11.35 -18.69 11.86
N GLN A 143 -11.69 -17.91 12.89
CA GLN A 143 -13.08 -17.68 13.29
C GLN A 143 -13.92 -17.06 12.16
N TYR A 144 -13.37 -16.08 11.46
CA TYR A 144 -14.07 -15.40 10.37
C TYR A 144 -14.02 -16.19 9.06
N SER A 145 -12.99 -16.99 8.80
CA SER A 145 -12.84 -17.79 7.58
C SER A 145 -14.00 -18.74 7.32
N VAL A 146 -14.58 -19.32 8.37
CA VAL A 146 -15.73 -20.22 8.30
C VAL A 146 -17.07 -19.48 8.27
N SER A 147 -17.06 -18.18 8.55
CA SER A 147 -18.26 -17.33 8.62
C SER A 147 -18.58 -16.59 7.32
N VAL A 148 -17.62 -16.51 6.40
CA VAL A 148 -17.80 -15.86 5.09
C VAL A 148 -18.43 -16.80 4.07
N HIS A 149 -19.20 -16.23 3.14
CA HIS A 149 -19.79 -17.00 2.04
C HIS A 149 -18.73 -17.41 1.02
N ARG A 150 -18.77 -18.68 0.60
CA ARG A 150 -17.82 -19.23 -0.37
C ARG A 150 -18.56 -19.86 -1.54
N ASP A 151 -17.91 -19.88 -2.71
CA ASP A 151 -18.41 -20.57 -3.89
C ASP A 151 -18.08 -22.08 -3.86
N ASP A 152 -18.44 -22.80 -4.92
CA ASP A 152 -18.19 -24.23 -5.04
C ASP A 152 -16.70 -24.59 -5.12
N ASN A 153 -15.82 -23.64 -5.43
CA ASN A 153 -14.37 -23.80 -5.44
C ASN A 153 -13.74 -23.55 -4.05
N GLY A 154 -14.50 -22.96 -3.14
CA GLY A 154 -14.04 -22.56 -1.82
C GLY A 154 -13.58 -21.09 -1.75
N ASP A 155 -13.68 -20.34 -2.83
CA ASP A 155 -13.28 -18.92 -2.86
C ASP A 155 -14.34 -18.02 -2.22
N VAL A 156 -13.89 -16.95 -1.56
CA VAL A 156 -14.79 -15.99 -0.91
C VAL A 156 -15.64 -15.26 -1.95
N ILE A 157 -16.96 -15.25 -1.75
CA ILE A 157 -17.90 -14.51 -2.60
C ILE A 157 -17.99 -13.08 -2.12
N LEU A 158 -17.62 -12.13 -2.98
CA LEU A 158 -17.76 -10.71 -2.72
C LEU A 158 -19.17 -10.21 -3.06
N LYS A 159 -19.62 -9.21 -2.33
CA LYS A 159 -20.76 -8.37 -2.72
C LYS A 159 -20.38 -7.49 -3.92
N ASP A 160 -21.36 -6.84 -4.53
CA ASP A 160 -21.08 -5.85 -5.56
C ASP A 160 -20.30 -4.65 -5.00
N LEU A 161 -19.63 -3.91 -5.90
CA LEU A 161 -18.70 -2.85 -5.50
C LEU A 161 -19.38 -1.70 -4.76
N ASP A 162 -20.64 -1.40 -5.09
CA ASP A 162 -21.39 -0.33 -4.43
C ASP A 162 -21.70 -0.73 -2.99
N THR A 163 -22.13 -1.98 -2.75
CA THR A 163 -22.33 -2.54 -1.41
C THR A 163 -21.03 -2.59 -0.62
N LEU A 164 -19.90 -2.98 -1.27
CA LEU A 164 -18.59 -2.96 -0.61
C LEU A 164 -18.19 -1.53 -0.19
N ASN A 165 -18.46 -0.52 -1.00
CA ASN A 165 -18.21 0.88 -0.67
C ASN A 165 -19.08 1.38 0.50
N GLU A 166 -20.34 0.95 0.59
CA GLU A 166 -21.20 1.26 1.74
C GLU A 166 -20.64 0.66 3.03
N ILE A 167 -20.26 -0.62 3.01
CA ILE A 167 -19.66 -1.30 4.17
C ILE A 167 -18.36 -0.62 4.58
N LEU A 168 -17.47 -0.33 3.63
CA LEU A 168 -16.22 0.39 3.85
C LEU A 168 -16.45 1.74 4.53
N SER A 169 -17.44 2.51 4.06
CA SER A 169 -17.77 3.80 4.66
C SER A 169 -18.21 3.65 6.11
N HIS A 170 -19.08 2.68 6.42
CA HIS A 170 -19.51 2.39 7.78
C HIS A 170 -18.36 1.88 8.67
N SER A 171 -17.46 1.06 8.12
CA SER A 171 -16.28 0.59 8.84
C SER A 171 -15.40 1.75 9.32
N TYR A 172 -15.15 2.72 8.45
CA TYR A 172 -14.44 3.93 8.82
C TYR A 172 -15.26 4.86 9.74
N ASP A 173 -16.60 4.89 9.64
CA ASP A 173 -17.44 5.62 10.60
C ASP A 173 -17.27 5.06 12.01
N ASN A 174 -17.31 3.73 12.17
CA ASN A 174 -17.09 3.07 13.45
C ASN A 174 -15.67 3.38 14.00
N LEU A 175 -14.64 3.33 13.15
CA LEU A 175 -13.25 3.61 13.53
C LEU A 175 -13.04 5.06 13.95
N VAL A 176 -13.72 6.03 13.32
CA VAL A 176 -13.64 7.46 13.66
C VAL A 176 -14.20 7.77 15.05
N TRP A 177 -15.20 7.02 15.52
CA TRP A 177 -15.73 7.17 16.88
C TRP A 177 -14.65 6.95 17.94
N GLU A 178 -13.75 6.02 17.71
CA GLU A 178 -12.63 5.71 18.62
C GLU A 178 -11.42 6.61 18.33
N TYR A 179 -11.07 6.77 17.05
CA TYR A 179 -9.85 7.46 16.62
C TYR A 179 -10.18 8.53 15.57
N SER A 180 -10.30 9.79 16.02
CA SER A 180 -10.65 10.92 15.14
C SER A 180 -9.65 11.21 14.01
N VAL A 181 -8.44 10.66 14.07
CA VAL A 181 -7.42 10.79 13.03
C VAL A 181 -7.89 10.20 11.68
N PHE A 182 -8.80 9.22 11.70
CA PHE A 182 -9.38 8.61 10.51
C PHE A 182 -10.55 9.41 9.91
N ALA A 183 -10.91 10.58 10.48
CA ALA A 183 -11.89 11.46 9.86
C ALA A 183 -11.35 12.08 8.56
N GLY A 184 -12.16 12.04 7.50
CA GLY A 184 -11.81 12.63 6.21
C GLY A 184 -12.52 11.98 5.04
N PRO A 185 -12.04 12.23 3.79
CA PRO A 185 -12.62 11.70 2.57
C PRO A 185 -12.48 10.18 2.49
N ARG A 186 -13.53 9.52 2.00
CA ARG A 186 -13.53 8.07 1.80
C ARG A 186 -13.77 7.68 0.36
N GLY A 187 -14.22 8.64 -0.50
CA GLY A 187 -14.55 8.48 -1.90
C GLY A 187 -15.38 7.22 -2.17
N PRO A 188 -15.89 6.97 -3.35
CA PRO A 188 -16.08 5.60 -3.78
C PRO A 188 -14.75 5.03 -4.25
N VAL A 189 -14.37 3.86 -3.72
CA VAL A 189 -13.28 3.06 -4.29
C VAL A 189 -13.78 2.49 -5.61
N LYS A 190 -13.02 2.68 -6.69
CA LYS A 190 -13.40 2.27 -8.04
C LYS A 190 -12.72 0.96 -8.43
N ALA A 191 -13.30 0.25 -9.40
CA ALA A 191 -12.59 -0.85 -10.03
C ALA A 191 -11.52 -0.34 -11.00
N LEU A 192 -10.30 -0.85 -10.90
CA LEU A 192 -9.25 -0.58 -11.88
C LEU A 192 -9.64 -1.16 -13.24
N GLY A 193 -9.57 -0.35 -14.30
CA GLY A 193 -9.51 -0.85 -15.65
C GLY A 193 -8.20 -1.62 -15.90
N TRP A 194 -8.20 -2.49 -16.89
CA TRP A 194 -7.01 -3.30 -17.25
C TRP A 194 -6.47 -4.18 -16.11
N GLY A 195 -7.36 -4.84 -15.35
CA GLY A 195 -7.01 -5.63 -14.18
C GLY A 195 -5.85 -6.60 -14.39
N ASN A 196 -5.82 -7.34 -15.53
CA ASN A 196 -4.70 -8.22 -15.86
C ASN A 196 -3.35 -7.50 -16.00
N LEU A 197 -3.36 -6.26 -16.55
CA LEU A 197 -2.14 -5.46 -16.61
C LEU A 197 -1.72 -5.01 -15.19
N CYS A 198 -2.68 -4.60 -14.36
CA CYS A 198 -2.43 -4.25 -12.98
C CYS A 198 -1.84 -5.43 -12.21
N SER A 199 -2.42 -6.65 -12.33
CA SER A 199 -1.88 -7.86 -11.71
C SER A 199 -0.45 -8.17 -12.20
N SER A 200 -0.16 -8.01 -13.51
CA SER A 200 1.20 -8.23 -14.05
C SER A 200 2.22 -7.20 -13.57
N LEU A 201 1.77 -6.08 -13.02
CA LEU A 201 2.60 -5.05 -12.38
C LEU A 201 2.68 -5.20 -10.87
N GLY A 202 1.99 -6.19 -10.28
CA GLY A 202 1.89 -6.37 -8.84
C GLY A 202 1.04 -5.28 -8.15
N CYS A 203 0.05 -4.72 -8.87
CA CYS A 203 -0.77 -3.62 -8.38
C CYS A 203 -2.16 -4.12 -8.00
N ASP A 204 -2.42 -4.27 -6.70
CA ASP A 204 -3.70 -4.67 -6.13
C ASP A 204 -4.64 -3.50 -5.92
N GLY A 205 -4.10 -2.32 -5.67
CA GLY A 205 -4.84 -1.07 -5.55
C GLY A 205 -3.97 0.14 -5.89
N VAL A 206 -4.56 1.30 -6.02
CA VAL A 206 -3.84 2.55 -6.21
C VAL A 206 -4.67 3.75 -5.80
N THR A 207 -4.05 4.67 -5.08
CA THR A 207 -4.61 5.98 -4.77
C THR A 207 -3.87 7.07 -5.52
N ILE A 208 -4.60 7.86 -6.29
CA ILE A 208 -4.05 8.97 -7.07
C ILE A 208 -4.39 10.30 -6.41
N GLY A 209 -3.44 10.85 -5.67
CA GLY A 209 -3.60 12.09 -4.93
C GLY A 209 -4.02 13.31 -5.77
N LEU A 210 -3.67 13.36 -7.06
CA LEU A 210 -4.07 14.46 -7.95
C LEU A 210 -5.55 14.47 -8.30
N THR A 211 -6.17 13.30 -8.42
CA THR A 211 -7.58 13.14 -8.77
C THR A 211 -8.44 12.77 -7.57
N GLY A 212 -7.83 12.51 -6.42
CA GLY A 212 -8.55 12.07 -5.21
C GLY A 212 -9.27 10.74 -5.41
N GLU A 213 -8.74 9.87 -6.27
CA GLU A 213 -9.31 8.57 -6.60
C GLU A 213 -8.57 7.46 -5.86
N ALA A 214 -9.32 6.61 -5.17
CA ALA A 214 -8.89 5.30 -4.74
C ALA A 214 -9.49 4.24 -5.67
N ALA A 215 -8.71 3.24 -6.05
CA ALA A 215 -9.17 2.19 -6.95
C ALA A 215 -8.52 0.84 -6.60
N VAL A 216 -9.28 -0.24 -6.80
CA VAL A 216 -8.89 -1.60 -6.46
C VAL A 216 -8.89 -2.50 -7.70
N ASN A 217 -7.93 -3.39 -7.81
CA ASN A 217 -7.89 -4.42 -8.83
C ASN A 217 -8.81 -5.58 -8.43
N MET A 218 -9.95 -5.69 -9.11
CA MET A 218 -10.93 -6.75 -8.83
C MET A 218 -10.47 -8.13 -9.34
N ASN A 219 -9.30 -8.24 -10.00
CA ASN A 219 -8.70 -9.51 -10.41
C ASN A 219 -7.74 -10.10 -9.37
N GLN A 220 -7.49 -9.41 -8.27
CA GLN A 220 -6.77 -10.00 -7.14
C GLN A 220 -7.62 -11.09 -6.45
N TYR A 221 -7.02 -11.87 -5.57
CA TYR A 221 -7.77 -12.87 -4.81
C TYR A 221 -8.88 -12.22 -3.97
N THR A 222 -10.09 -12.77 -4.05
CA THR A 222 -11.31 -12.11 -3.54
C THR A 222 -11.25 -11.81 -2.05
N ALA A 223 -10.65 -12.70 -1.23
CA ALA A 223 -10.55 -12.50 0.21
C ALA A 223 -9.74 -11.25 0.61
N THR A 224 -8.86 -10.73 -0.27
CA THR A 224 -8.02 -9.56 0.03
C THR A 224 -8.62 -8.24 -0.43
N VAL A 225 -9.63 -8.26 -1.29
CA VAL A 225 -10.26 -7.05 -1.86
C VAL A 225 -10.74 -6.07 -0.79
N PRO A 226 -11.48 -6.47 0.27
CA PRO A 226 -11.94 -5.53 1.30
C PRO A 226 -10.79 -4.83 2.03
N PHE A 227 -9.73 -5.56 2.37
CA PHE A 227 -8.53 -4.98 2.99
C PHE A 227 -7.86 -3.98 2.04
N THR A 228 -7.67 -4.34 0.76
CA THR A 228 -7.07 -3.43 -0.23
C THR A 228 -7.92 -2.16 -0.39
N MET A 229 -9.25 -2.27 -0.41
CA MET A 229 -10.13 -1.10 -0.45
C MET A 229 -9.93 -0.18 0.76
N CYS A 230 -9.83 -0.75 1.96
CA CYS A 230 -9.55 0.01 3.18
C CYS A 230 -8.16 0.65 3.15
N HIS A 231 -7.15 -0.05 2.69
CA HIS A 231 -5.79 0.45 2.49
C HIS A 231 -5.75 1.66 1.54
N GLU A 232 -6.43 1.59 0.40
CA GLU A 232 -6.48 2.70 -0.55
C GLU A 232 -7.19 3.93 0.01
N VAL A 233 -8.23 3.73 0.82
CA VAL A 233 -8.87 4.84 1.55
C VAL A 233 -7.96 5.42 2.62
N ALA A 234 -7.11 4.63 3.26
CA ALA A 234 -6.11 5.17 4.19
C ALA A 234 -5.19 6.18 3.51
N HIS A 235 -4.80 5.95 2.26
CA HIS A 235 -4.06 6.95 1.48
C HIS A 235 -4.87 8.22 1.19
N LEU A 236 -6.19 8.14 0.95
CA LEU A 236 -7.05 9.32 0.87
C LEU A 236 -7.10 10.08 2.20
N LEU A 237 -6.99 9.37 3.31
CA LEU A 237 -6.92 9.92 4.66
C LEU A 237 -5.53 10.45 5.05
N ALA A 238 -4.64 10.62 4.05
CA ALA A 238 -3.31 11.18 4.19
C ALA A 238 -2.28 10.31 4.93
N PHE A 239 -2.54 9.01 5.10
CA PHE A 239 -1.53 8.04 5.51
C PHE A 239 -0.70 7.68 4.26
N ALA A 240 0.47 8.31 4.12
CA ALA A 240 1.27 8.18 2.91
C ALA A 240 2.22 6.99 2.94
N ARG A 241 2.61 6.51 4.11
CA ARG A 241 3.50 5.37 4.28
C ARG A 241 2.70 4.08 4.18
N GLU A 242 3.30 3.07 3.55
CA GLU A 242 2.65 1.79 3.28
C GLU A 242 2.33 1.01 4.56
N ASP A 243 3.26 1.01 5.52
CA ASP A 243 3.07 0.41 6.84
C ASP A 243 1.84 1.00 7.57
N GLU A 244 1.73 2.33 7.56
CA GLU A 244 0.60 3.03 8.17
C GLU A 244 -0.71 2.80 7.41
N ALA A 245 -0.66 2.74 6.06
CA ALA A 245 -1.84 2.46 5.25
C ALA A 245 -2.31 1.01 5.43
N ASN A 246 -1.39 0.04 5.55
CA ASN A 246 -1.69 -1.34 5.88
C ASN A 246 -2.31 -1.48 7.27
N PHE A 247 -1.75 -0.81 8.27
CA PHE A 247 -2.29 -0.82 9.63
C PHE A 247 -3.67 -0.15 9.71
N ALA A 248 -3.85 1.01 9.05
CA ALA A 248 -5.14 1.69 8.95
C ALA A 248 -6.20 0.84 8.22
N GLY A 249 -5.77 0.13 7.16
CA GLY A 249 -6.61 -0.83 6.43
C GLY A 249 -7.07 -1.99 7.31
N PHE A 250 -6.16 -2.55 8.12
CA PHE A 250 -6.48 -3.56 9.12
C PHE A 250 -7.50 -3.04 10.13
N LEU A 251 -7.27 -1.88 10.73
CA LEU A 251 -8.17 -1.30 11.73
C LEU A 251 -9.57 -1.04 11.14
N ALA A 252 -9.67 -0.50 9.94
CA ALA A 252 -10.96 -0.29 9.29
C ALA A 252 -11.71 -1.61 9.06
N CYS A 253 -11.00 -2.70 8.74
CA CYS A 253 -11.58 -4.03 8.63
C CYS A 253 -12.00 -4.60 9.98
N GLU A 254 -11.21 -4.42 11.03
CA GLU A 254 -11.50 -4.87 12.40
C GLU A 254 -12.75 -4.19 12.96
N TYR A 255 -12.92 -2.89 12.71
CA TYR A 255 -14.08 -2.10 13.15
C TYR A 255 -15.30 -2.28 12.24
N SER A 256 -15.23 -3.14 11.22
CA SER A 256 -16.36 -3.42 10.34
C SER A 256 -17.40 -4.32 11.03
N ASP A 257 -18.68 -4.09 10.72
CA ASP A 257 -19.78 -4.99 11.10
C ASP A 257 -19.91 -6.17 10.11
N ASP A 258 -19.22 -6.13 8.96
CA ASP A 258 -19.28 -7.15 7.92
C ASP A 258 -18.19 -8.22 8.11
N MET A 259 -18.60 -9.49 8.08
CA MET A 259 -17.69 -10.63 8.31
C MET A 259 -16.62 -10.76 7.22
N THR A 260 -16.91 -10.36 5.98
CA THR A 260 -15.95 -10.45 4.88
C THR A 260 -14.83 -9.42 5.05
N PHE A 261 -15.17 -8.21 5.51
CA PHE A 261 -14.19 -7.20 5.85
C PHE A 261 -13.33 -7.63 7.04
N ARG A 262 -13.96 -8.11 8.11
CA ARG A 262 -13.22 -8.64 9.28
C ARG A 262 -12.26 -9.74 8.89
N TYR A 263 -12.76 -10.72 8.12
CA TYR A 263 -11.91 -11.80 7.63
C TYR A 263 -10.72 -11.28 6.83
N SER A 264 -10.98 -10.39 5.87
CA SER A 264 -9.94 -9.80 5.02
C SER A 264 -8.85 -9.09 5.83
N GLY A 265 -9.23 -8.31 6.84
CA GLY A 265 -8.31 -7.63 7.74
C GLY A 265 -7.47 -8.60 8.58
N TYR A 266 -8.11 -9.55 9.25
CA TYR A 266 -7.40 -10.51 10.09
C TYR A 266 -6.54 -11.49 9.29
N LEU A 267 -6.95 -11.88 8.07
CA LEU A 267 -6.13 -12.66 7.16
C LEU A 267 -4.83 -11.92 6.82
N LYS A 268 -4.92 -10.63 6.47
CA LYS A 268 -3.74 -9.83 6.14
C LYS A 268 -2.85 -9.57 7.36
N ALA A 269 -3.44 -9.27 8.52
CA ALA A 269 -2.67 -9.09 9.76
C ALA A 269 -1.94 -10.37 10.16
N PHE A 270 -2.61 -11.53 10.06
CA PHE A 270 -1.98 -12.82 10.28
C PHE A 270 -0.81 -13.05 9.32
N LEU A 271 -0.99 -12.81 8.02
CA LEU A 271 0.06 -13.03 7.03
C LEU A 271 1.27 -12.13 7.27
N TYR A 272 1.10 -10.85 7.59
CA TYR A 272 2.21 -9.95 7.92
C TYR A 272 3.02 -10.44 9.13
N CYS A 273 2.33 -10.81 10.21
CA CYS A 273 3.01 -11.34 11.40
C CYS A 273 3.64 -12.72 11.14
N ALA A 274 2.95 -13.59 10.36
CA ALA A 274 3.45 -14.91 10.02
C ALA A 274 4.69 -14.86 9.11
N ASP A 275 4.74 -13.94 8.15
CA ASP A 275 5.91 -13.75 7.29
C ASP A 275 7.13 -13.31 8.12
N THR A 276 6.96 -12.35 9.03
CA THR A 276 8.02 -11.93 9.94
C THR A 276 8.43 -13.08 10.90
N LEU A 277 7.45 -13.85 11.43
CA LEU A 277 7.76 -14.99 12.30
C LEU A 277 8.53 -16.09 11.57
N TYR A 278 8.19 -16.32 10.28
CA TYR A 278 8.93 -17.26 9.43
C TYR A 278 10.40 -16.85 9.26
N GLU A 279 10.66 -15.56 9.12
CA GLU A 279 12.02 -15.02 8.98
C GLU A 279 12.85 -15.17 10.26
N VAL A 280 12.22 -15.00 11.44
CA VAL A 280 12.95 -15.02 12.72
C VAL A 280 12.97 -16.38 13.40
N ASP A 281 11.90 -17.19 13.28
CA ASP A 281 11.78 -18.51 13.93
C ASP A 281 10.83 -19.44 13.15
N VAL A 282 11.40 -20.20 12.20
CA VAL A 282 10.66 -21.14 11.37
C VAL A 282 9.93 -22.21 12.20
N ALA A 283 10.51 -22.67 13.32
CA ALA A 283 9.90 -23.72 14.12
C ALA A 283 8.62 -23.20 14.81
N GLN A 284 8.65 -21.99 15.35
CA GLN A 284 7.44 -21.37 15.91
C GLN A 284 6.41 -21.05 14.84
N TRP A 285 6.85 -20.62 13.65
CA TRP A 285 5.95 -20.43 12.52
C TRP A 285 5.22 -21.73 12.11
N GLU A 286 5.94 -22.87 12.04
CA GLU A 286 5.34 -24.17 11.73
C GLU A 286 4.25 -24.54 12.74
N GLU A 287 4.52 -24.36 14.04
CA GLU A 287 3.56 -24.62 15.09
C GLU A 287 2.29 -23.74 15.00
N VAL A 288 2.46 -22.47 14.61
CA VAL A 288 1.32 -21.56 14.38
C VAL A 288 0.55 -22.00 13.14
N TRP A 289 1.25 -22.27 12.03
CA TRP A 289 0.63 -22.64 10.76
C TRP A 289 -0.16 -23.95 10.84
N GLU A 290 0.25 -24.89 11.72
CA GLU A 290 -0.50 -26.14 11.97
C GLU A 290 -1.91 -25.89 12.52
N LYS A 291 -2.18 -24.75 13.16
CA LYS A 291 -3.48 -24.37 13.70
C LYS A 291 -4.40 -23.70 12.67
N ALA A 292 -3.89 -23.38 11.46
CA ALA A 292 -4.67 -22.74 10.43
C ALA A 292 -5.83 -23.62 9.96
N SER A 293 -7.02 -23.02 9.80
CA SER A 293 -8.21 -23.69 9.30
C SER A 293 -8.03 -24.16 7.86
N GLN A 294 -8.88 -25.06 7.40
CA GLN A 294 -8.84 -25.53 6.02
C GLN A 294 -9.15 -24.38 5.03
N GLU A 295 -10.10 -23.53 5.39
CA GLU A 295 -10.52 -22.36 4.62
C GLU A 295 -9.39 -21.34 4.49
N LEU A 296 -8.69 -21.02 5.59
CA LEU A 296 -7.56 -20.11 5.58
C LEU A 296 -6.38 -20.66 4.75
N ARG A 297 -6.09 -21.96 4.89
CA ARG A 297 -5.05 -22.62 4.07
C ARG A 297 -5.39 -22.59 2.58
N HIS A 298 -6.67 -22.79 2.24
CA HIS A 298 -7.16 -22.65 0.87
C HIS A 298 -6.89 -21.25 0.34
N ASP A 299 -7.29 -20.21 1.10
CA ASP A 299 -7.13 -18.82 0.69
C ASP A 299 -5.65 -18.43 0.53
N ALA A 300 -4.78 -18.84 1.45
CA ALA A 300 -3.34 -18.60 1.35
C ALA A 300 -2.72 -19.30 0.12
N GLN A 301 -3.15 -20.52 -0.19
CA GLN A 301 -2.71 -21.24 -1.39
C GLN A 301 -3.21 -20.56 -2.67
N ALA A 302 -4.46 -20.11 -2.69
CA ALA A 302 -5.04 -19.41 -3.84
C ALA A 302 -4.35 -18.06 -4.09
N MET A 303 -4.04 -17.31 -3.03
CA MET A 303 -3.26 -16.07 -3.10
C MET A 303 -1.86 -16.32 -3.70
N ASN A 304 -1.16 -17.34 -3.21
CA ASN A 304 0.16 -17.71 -3.73
C ASN A 304 0.09 -18.17 -5.19
N ALA A 305 -0.94 -18.92 -5.57
CA ALA A 305 -1.14 -19.36 -6.95
C ALA A 305 -1.44 -18.18 -7.89
N GLU A 306 -2.21 -17.18 -7.43
CA GLU A 306 -2.48 -15.97 -8.20
C GLU A 306 -1.19 -15.13 -8.35
N LEU A 307 -0.41 -14.96 -7.30
CA LEU A 307 0.88 -14.27 -7.35
C LEU A 307 1.82 -14.98 -8.34
N ALA A 308 2.01 -16.28 -8.21
CA ALA A 308 2.87 -17.08 -9.08
C ALA A 308 2.46 -17.02 -10.56
N ARG A 309 1.17 -16.82 -10.85
CA ARG A 309 0.66 -16.62 -12.21
C ARG A 309 1.21 -15.38 -12.89
N TRP A 310 1.47 -14.33 -12.12
CA TRP A 310 1.89 -13.02 -12.61
C TRP A 310 3.38 -12.76 -12.39
N GLU A 311 4.08 -13.59 -11.60
CA GLU A 311 5.51 -13.49 -11.40
C GLU A 311 6.28 -13.42 -12.72
N GLY A 312 7.26 -12.50 -12.78
CA GLY A 312 8.11 -12.33 -13.94
C GLY A 312 8.76 -10.95 -14.00
N LYS A 313 9.56 -10.76 -15.05
CA LYS A 313 10.34 -9.52 -15.21
C LYS A 313 9.53 -8.23 -15.20
N THR A 314 8.26 -8.28 -15.60
CA THR A 314 7.39 -7.09 -15.62
C THR A 314 7.06 -6.67 -14.19
N MET A 315 6.65 -7.62 -13.33
CA MET A 315 6.36 -7.38 -11.92
C MET A 315 7.63 -6.94 -11.17
N GLU A 316 8.75 -7.65 -11.38
CA GLU A 316 10.05 -7.30 -10.79
C GLU A 316 10.48 -5.87 -11.14
N THR A 317 10.40 -5.48 -12.43
CA THR A 317 10.75 -4.12 -12.86
C THR A 317 9.80 -3.08 -12.29
N ALA A 318 8.50 -3.37 -12.22
CA ALA A 318 7.52 -2.47 -11.62
C ALA A 318 7.80 -2.30 -10.12
N GLY A 319 8.10 -3.37 -9.40
CA GLY A 319 8.49 -3.36 -8.00
C GLY A 319 9.73 -2.49 -7.76
N GLN A 320 10.79 -2.64 -8.56
CA GLN A 320 12.00 -1.80 -8.44
C GLN A 320 11.71 -0.31 -8.68
N ILE A 321 10.80 0.02 -9.61
CA ILE A 321 10.41 1.41 -9.87
C ILE A 321 9.63 1.95 -8.67
N TYR A 322 8.71 1.16 -8.13
CA TYR A 322 7.91 1.53 -6.96
C TYR A 322 8.77 1.70 -5.71
N ASP A 323 9.71 0.79 -5.46
CA ASP A 323 10.69 0.89 -4.38
C ASP A 323 11.52 2.18 -4.50
N THR A 324 12.04 2.49 -5.69
CA THR A 324 12.74 3.75 -5.95
C THR A 324 11.86 4.98 -5.64
N TYR A 325 10.56 4.91 -5.91
CA TYR A 325 9.60 5.95 -5.55
C TYR A 325 9.47 6.08 -4.03
N LEU A 326 9.27 4.97 -3.31
CA LEU A 326 9.14 4.95 -1.85
C LEU A 326 10.39 5.52 -1.17
N VAL A 327 11.59 5.07 -1.55
CA VAL A 327 12.87 5.61 -1.04
C VAL A 327 13.00 7.10 -1.34
N THR A 328 12.60 7.53 -2.55
CA THR A 328 12.69 8.93 -2.94
C THR A 328 11.73 9.82 -2.16
N TYR A 329 10.50 9.39 -1.88
CA TYR A 329 9.48 10.19 -1.20
C TYR A 329 9.38 9.88 0.30
N GLY A 330 9.50 8.62 0.70
CA GLY A 330 9.17 8.15 2.03
C GLY A 330 10.24 8.32 3.10
N LYS A 331 11.50 8.60 2.75
CA LYS A 331 12.64 8.51 3.68
C LYS A 331 12.78 7.11 4.34
N THR A 332 12.23 6.09 3.74
CA THR A 332 12.28 4.72 4.20
C THR A 332 13.40 3.96 3.49
N GLU A 333 13.90 2.92 4.10
CA GLU A 333 14.96 2.07 3.54
C GLU A 333 14.40 1.06 2.50
N GLY A 334 13.27 1.38 1.85
CA GLY A 334 12.69 0.56 0.78
C GLY A 334 11.68 -0.47 1.27
N VAL A 335 11.74 -1.69 0.73
CA VAL A 335 10.81 -2.80 1.03
C VAL A 335 10.88 -3.30 2.49
N GLU A 336 11.86 -2.85 3.28
CA GLU A 336 11.96 -3.15 4.72
C GLU A 336 10.76 -2.64 5.56
N THR A 337 9.85 -1.88 4.95
CA THR A 337 8.61 -1.40 5.59
C THR A 337 7.60 -2.50 5.97
N TYR A 338 7.78 -3.76 5.55
CA TYR A 338 6.93 -4.86 6.03
C TYR A 338 7.17 -5.16 7.52
N SER A 339 8.39 -4.99 8.02
CA SER A 339 8.68 -5.11 9.46
C SER A 339 7.97 -4.02 10.27
N ASP A 340 7.73 -2.84 9.67
CA ASP A 340 7.10 -1.71 10.34
C ASP A 340 5.60 -1.94 10.58
N VAL A 341 4.87 -2.55 9.63
CA VAL A 341 3.45 -2.92 9.84
C VAL A 341 3.32 -4.01 10.90
N THR A 342 4.24 -4.98 10.92
CA THR A 342 4.26 -6.02 11.96
C THR A 342 4.46 -5.41 13.34
N GLY A 343 5.37 -4.44 13.48
CA GLY A 343 5.58 -3.71 14.73
C GLY A 343 4.31 -3.00 15.22
N LEU A 344 3.56 -2.36 14.31
CA LEU A 344 2.27 -1.73 14.63
C LEU A 344 1.20 -2.76 15.03
N LEU A 345 1.15 -3.90 14.35
CA LEU A 345 0.21 -4.98 14.68
C LEU A 345 0.54 -5.63 16.03
N VAL A 346 1.80 -5.89 16.32
CA VAL A 346 2.24 -6.41 17.63
C VAL A 346 1.92 -5.40 18.73
N ALA A 347 2.22 -4.11 18.52
CA ALA A 347 1.88 -3.06 19.47
C ALA A 347 0.37 -2.98 19.73
N TRP A 348 -0.45 -3.09 18.67
CA TRP A 348 -1.91 -3.11 18.78
C TRP A 348 -2.39 -4.32 19.59
N TYR A 349 -1.84 -5.51 19.33
CA TYR A 349 -2.15 -6.70 20.11
C TYR A 349 -1.80 -6.51 21.60
N ILE A 350 -0.63 -5.98 21.91
CA ILE A 350 -0.17 -5.74 23.29
C ILE A 350 -1.10 -4.73 23.99
N ASP A 351 -1.44 -3.61 23.32
CA ASP A 351 -2.28 -2.56 23.87
C ASP A 351 -3.70 -3.04 24.17
N GLN A 352 -4.29 -3.83 23.27
CA GLN A 352 -5.69 -4.26 23.38
C GLN A 352 -5.90 -5.52 24.26
N TYR A 353 -4.92 -6.42 24.31
CA TYR A 353 -5.10 -7.75 24.91
C TYR A 353 -4.12 -8.07 26.03
N ARG A 354 -3.05 -7.30 26.17
CA ARG A 354 -2.04 -7.45 27.25
C ARG A 354 -1.76 -6.15 28.00
N PRO A 355 -2.78 -5.33 28.39
CA PRO A 355 -2.54 -4.00 28.99
C PRO A 355 -1.79 -4.04 30.33
N ASP A 356 -1.81 -5.18 31.06
CA ASP A 356 -1.26 -5.31 32.41
C ASP A 356 0.04 -6.14 32.49
N THR A 357 0.64 -6.52 31.34
CA THR A 357 1.89 -7.28 31.36
C THR A 357 3.09 -6.35 31.19
N GLU A 358 4.04 -6.40 32.13
CA GLU A 358 5.36 -5.79 31.91
C GLU A 358 6.02 -6.47 30.71
N PRO A 359 6.65 -5.72 29.78
CA PRO A 359 7.35 -6.30 28.64
C PRO A 359 8.43 -7.26 29.12
N GLU A 360 8.40 -8.50 28.64
CA GLU A 360 9.53 -9.42 28.82
C GLU A 360 10.70 -8.88 28.00
N THR A 361 11.73 -8.44 28.70
CA THR A 361 12.81 -7.62 28.18
C THR A 361 13.95 -8.48 27.63
N GLU A 362 13.87 -8.90 26.40
CA GLU A 362 15.04 -8.85 25.50
C GLU A 362 14.59 -8.21 24.19
N PRO A 363 15.00 -6.96 23.91
CA PRO A 363 14.62 -6.29 22.69
C PRO A 363 15.22 -7.03 21.49
N PHE A 364 14.39 -7.24 20.47
CA PHE A 364 14.81 -7.76 19.19
C PHE A 364 15.78 -6.76 18.54
N ASP A 365 17.02 -7.19 18.29
CA ASP A 365 18.00 -6.42 17.54
C ASP A 365 17.99 -6.89 16.07
N PRO A 366 17.52 -6.06 15.13
CA PRO A 366 17.53 -6.42 13.71
C PRO A 366 18.92 -6.69 13.14
N THR A 367 19.99 -6.32 13.86
CA THR A 367 21.37 -6.57 13.43
C THR A 367 21.85 -7.99 13.73
N ASP A 368 21.14 -8.77 14.53
CA ASP A 368 21.44 -10.18 14.79
C ASP A 368 21.23 -11.10 13.57
N TYR A 369 20.61 -10.57 12.49
CA TYR A 369 20.37 -11.31 11.24
C TYR A 369 21.62 -11.58 10.41
N GLU A 370 22.67 -10.76 10.51
CA GLU A 370 23.85 -10.92 9.65
C GLU A 370 24.69 -12.17 9.94
N GLU A 371 24.51 -12.82 11.11
CA GLU A 371 25.27 -14.02 11.46
C GLU A 371 24.64 -15.35 11.05
N VAL A 372 23.38 -15.39 10.65
CA VAL A 372 22.64 -16.66 10.40
C VAL A 372 22.54 -17.05 8.91
N PHE A 373 22.75 -16.14 7.98
CA PHE A 373 22.69 -16.47 6.57
C PHE A 373 24.03 -16.31 5.85
N PRO A 374 24.63 -17.42 5.34
CA PRO A 374 25.78 -17.30 4.45
C PRO A 374 25.36 -16.65 3.15
N THR A 375 26.02 -15.57 2.76
CA THR A 375 25.82 -14.77 1.53
C THR A 375 26.26 -15.49 0.24
N GLU A 376 26.25 -16.81 0.17
CA GLU A 376 26.53 -17.52 -1.06
C GLU A 376 25.25 -18.21 -1.60
N PRO A 377 24.89 -17.95 -2.87
CA PRO A 377 23.80 -18.68 -3.51
C PRO A 377 24.16 -20.15 -3.63
N PRO A 378 23.20 -21.11 -3.57
CA PRO A 378 23.47 -22.52 -3.70
C PRO A 378 24.17 -22.81 -5.03
N GLN A 379 25.34 -23.48 -4.96
CA GLN A 379 26.07 -23.94 -6.13
C GLN A 379 25.19 -24.94 -6.88
N GLU A 380 24.97 -24.71 -8.17
CA GLU A 380 24.34 -25.66 -9.09
C GLU A 380 25.10 -27.02 -9.02
N THR A 381 24.46 -28.01 -8.42
CA THR A 381 24.90 -29.38 -8.53
C THR A 381 24.62 -29.87 -9.96
N THR A 382 25.67 -29.89 -10.77
CA THR A 382 25.65 -30.58 -12.07
C THR A 382 25.30 -32.06 -11.86
N ALA A 383 24.19 -32.49 -12.49
CA ALA A 383 23.79 -33.88 -12.53
C ALA A 383 24.88 -34.73 -13.25
N PRO A 384 25.18 -35.95 -12.78
CA PRO A 384 26.13 -36.83 -13.46
C PRO A 384 25.49 -37.33 -14.74
N THR A 385 26.18 -37.16 -15.86
CA THR A 385 25.92 -37.85 -17.13
C THR A 385 26.30 -39.30 -16.96
N GLU A 386 25.35 -40.22 -17.03
CA GLU A 386 25.60 -41.63 -17.19
C GLU A 386 25.95 -41.99 -18.67
N PRO A 387 26.70 -43.09 -18.91
CA PRO A 387 27.35 -43.41 -20.15
C PRO A 387 26.41 -43.95 -21.25
#